data_2b4553f2b2daefcfae195d88783ac7c7
#
_entry.id   2b4553f2b2daefcfae195d88783ac7c7
#
_cell.length_a   1.000
_cell.length_b   1.000
_cell.length_c   1.000
_cell.angle_alpha   90.00
_cell.angle_beta   90.00
_cell.angle_gamma   90.00
#
_symmetry.space_group_name_H-M   'P 1'
#
loop_
_entity.id
_entity.type
_entity.pdbx_description
1 polymer ?
#
loop_
_entity_poly.entity_id
_entity_poly.type
_entity_poly.pdbx_seq_one_letter_code
_entity_poly.pdbx_strand_id
1 'polypeptide(L)'
;MAVLLIAEHNNKELRPFTLNAATAASQIDVEVHAVIIGQNSESAAKKLSELPVVKKVISIEAPHYENFTAENFAPVIVKLAENYSHIICSANTFGKNLMPRIAAHLDTSQVSDIIKVISPDTFLRPIYAGNAFATVKTNDVKKCVTIR
;
A
#
# COMPACT_ATOMS: atom_id res chain seq x y z
N MET A 1 -14.29 3.35 6.77
CA MET A 1 -13.48 4.19 5.86
C MET A 1 -12.63 3.27 5.01
N ALA A 2 -12.48 3.58 3.74
CA ALA A 2 -11.80 2.69 2.78
C ALA A 2 -10.28 2.61 3.00
N VAL A 3 -9.71 1.50 2.53
CA VAL A 3 -8.26 1.26 2.48
C VAL A 3 -7.74 1.57 1.08
N LEU A 4 -6.65 2.29 0.97
CA LEU A 4 -5.93 2.51 -0.28
C LEU A 4 -4.76 1.53 -0.38
N LEU A 5 -4.84 0.63 -1.35
CA LEU A 5 -3.79 -0.32 -1.70
C LEU A 5 -2.95 0.24 -2.85
N ILE A 6 -1.65 0.39 -2.64
CA ILE A 6 -0.73 0.82 -3.70
C ILE A 6 -0.20 -0.43 -4.39
N ALA A 7 -0.50 -0.58 -5.69
CA ALA A 7 -0.04 -1.69 -6.49
C ALA A 7 1.42 -1.51 -6.91
N GLU A 8 2.21 -2.55 -6.75
CA GLU A 8 3.53 -2.65 -7.35
C GLU A 8 3.46 -3.44 -8.65
N HIS A 9 4.08 -2.92 -9.70
CA HIS A 9 4.03 -3.48 -11.06
C HIS A 9 5.26 -3.05 -11.86
N ASN A 10 5.36 -3.61 -13.07
CA ASN A 10 6.37 -3.24 -14.06
C ASN A 10 5.76 -2.62 -15.33
N ASN A 11 4.61 -1.97 -15.25
CA ASN A 11 3.75 -1.44 -16.31
C ASN A 11 3.00 -2.52 -17.12
N LYS A 12 3.36 -3.77 -17.05
CA LYS A 12 2.70 -4.87 -17.77
C LYS A 12 2.05 -5.87 -16.83
N GLU A 13 2.75 -6.20 -15.76
CA GLU A 13 2.34 -7.23 -14.80
C GLU A 13 2.40 -6.72 -13.37
N LEU A 14 1.46 -7.19 -12.56
CA LEU A 14 1.50 -6.98 -11.11
C LEU A 14 2.64 -7.79 -10.50
N ARG A 15 3.34 -7.21 -9.53
CA ARG A 15 4.27 -7.97 -8.70
C ARG A 15 3.47 -8.84 -7.72
N PRO A 16 3.93 -10.08 -7.46
CA PRO A 16 3.20 -11.03 -6.59
C PRO A 16 2.93 -10.50 -5.18
N PHE A 17 3.83 -9.67 -4.65
CA PHE A 17 3.67 -9.08 -3.31
C PHE A 17 2.44 -8.17 -3.18
N THR A 18 1.93 -7.63 -4.29
CA THR A 18 0.66 -6.89 -4.29
C THR A 18 -0.50 -7.74 -3.81
N LEU A 19 -0.49 -9.04 -4.08
CA LEU A 19 -1.52 -9.99 -3.62
C LEU A 19 -1.52 -10.13 -2.09
N ASN A 20 -0.34 -10.19 -1.48
CA ASN A 20 -0.21 -10.25 -0.02
C ASN A 20 -0.76 -8.97 0.62
N ALA A 21 -0.41 -7.82 0.05
CA ALA A 21 -0.91 -6.54 0.51
C ALA A 21 -2.42 -6.41 0.33
N ALA A 22 -2.98 -6.92 -0.75
CA ALA A 22 -4.43 -6.93 -1.01
C ALA A 22 -5.17 -7.81 0.03
N THR A 23 -4.61 -8.96 0.37
CA THR A 23 -5.16 -9.84 1.41
C THR A 23 -5.18 -9.13 2.77
N ALA A 24 -4.08 -8.50 3.16
CA ALA A 24 -4.02 -7.75 4.42
C ALA A 24 -5.00 -6.57 4.42
N ALA A 25 -5.12 -5.85 3.31
CA ALA A 25 -6.08 -4.76 3.16
C ALA A 25 -7.52 -5.22 3.41
N SER A 26 -7.91 -6.38 2.87
CA SER A 26 -9.25 -6.95 3.06
C SER A 26 -9.54 -7.39 4.50
N GLN A 27 -8.51 -7.66 5.29
CA GLN A 27 -8.64 -7.96 6.71
C GLN A 27 -8.85 -6.70 7.56
N ILE A 28 -8.51 -5.54 7.02
CA ILE A 28 -8.72 -4.23 7.68
C ILE A 28 -10.11 -3.69 7.40
N ASP A 29 -10.51 -3.66 6.13
CA ASP A 29 -11.83 -3.17 5.71
C ASP A 29 -12.25 -3.90 4.42
N VAL A 30 -13.55 -4.06 4.24
CA VAL A 30 -14.14 -4.65 3.03
C VAL A 30 -14.04 -3.70 1.84
N GLU A 31 -13.91 -2.41 2.09
CA GLU A 31 -13.81 -1.36 1.06
C GLU A 31 -12.34 -1.10 0.73
N VAL A 32 -11.79 -1.91 -0.17
CA VAL A 32 -10.42 -1.80 -0.66
C VAL A 32 -10.42 -1.17 -2.05
N HIS A 33 -9.80 0.00 -2.16
CA HIS A 33 -9.50 0.64 -3.44
C HIS A 33 -8.01 0.50 -3.75
N ALA A 34 -7.68 0.12 -4.96
CA ALA A 34 -6.29 -0.02 -5.38
C ALA A 34 -5.90 1.11 -6.34
N VAL A 35 -4.71 1.65 -6.18
CA VAL A 35 -4.12 2.63 -7.09
C VAL A 35 -2.95 2.02 -7.83
N ILE A 36 -2.90 2.25 -9.14
CA ILE A 36 -1.78 1.89 -10.01
C ILE A 36 -1.31 3.15 -10.72
N ILE A 37 -0.02 3.45 -10.60
CA ILE A 37 0.62 4.63 -11.19
C ILE A 37 1.68 4.12 -12.17
N GLY A 38 1.59 4.48 -13.43
CA GLY A 38 2.52 3.98 -14.43
C GLY A 38 2.33 4.61 -15.80
N GLN A 39 2.86 3.93 -16.81
CA GLN A 39 2.68 4.25 -18.22
C GLN A 39 2.37 2.97 -18.99
N ASN A 40 1.30 3.01 -19.81
CA ASN A 40 0.83 1.84 -20.57
C ASN A 40 0.59 0.63 -19.63
N SER A 41 -0.03 0.88 -18.49
CA SER A 41 -0.23 -0.11 -17.43
C SER A 41 -1.63 -0.74 -17.43
N GLU A 42 -2.38 -0.64 -18.53
CA GLU A 42 -3.75 -1.14 -18.63
C GLU A 42 -3.86 -2.65 -18.34
N SER A 43 -2.89 -3.44 -18.79
CA SER A 43 -2.90 -4.89 -18.54
C SER A 43 -2.71 -5.23 -17.06
N ALA A 44 -1.83 -4.49 -16.36
CA ALA A 44 -1.65 -4.63 -14.92
C ALA A 44 -2.88 -4.13 -14.16
N ALA A 45 -3.47 -3.01 -14.58
CA ALA A 45 -4.69 -2.45 -13.98
C ALA A 45 -5.87 -3.43 -14.14
N LYS A 46 -5.99 -4.10 -15.28
CA LYS A 46 -7.00 -5.12 -15.51
C LYS A 46 -6.85 -6.29 -14.54
N LYS A 47 -5.65 -6.83 -14.40
CA LYS A 47 -5.36 -7.91 -13.43
C LYS A 47 -5.66 -7.48 -11.99
N LEU A 48 -5.35 -6.25 -11.64
CA LEU A 48 -5.67 -5.67 -10.33
C LEU A 48 -7.18 -5.63 -10.10
N SER A 49 -7.97 -5.28 -11.11
CA SER A 49 -9.43 -5.23 -11.04
C SER A 49 -10.09 -6.61 -10.91
N GLU A 50 -9.40 -7.66 -11.31
CA GLU A 50 -9.86 -9.04 -11.20
C GLU A 50 -9.70 -9.62 -9.79
N LEU A 51 -8.98 -8.94 -8.90
CA LEU A 51 -8.82 -9.37 -7.51
C LEU A 51 -10.15 -9.20 -6.75
N PRO A 52 -10.73 -10.27 -6.19
CA PRO A 52 -12.06 -10.22 -5.56
C PRO A 52 -12.18 -9.21 -4.42
N VAL A 53 -11.06 -8.93 -3.75
CA VAL A 53 -11.02 -8.01 -2.62
C VAL A 53 -10.96 -6.54 -3.05
N VAL A 54 -10.58 -6.25 -4.29
CA VAL A 54 -10.48 -4.89 -4.82
C VAL A 54 -11.83 -4.45 -5.37
N LYS A 55 -12.40 -3.39 -4.79
CA LYS A 55 -13.71 -2.84 -5.18
C LYS A 55 -13.59 -1.75 -6.26
N LYS A 56 -12.45 -1.06 -6.29
CA LYS A 56 -12.20 0.03 -7.23
C LYS A 56 -10.72 0.08 -7.59
N VAL A 57 -10.41 0.30 -8.84
CA VAL A 57 -9.06 0.57 -9.32
C VAL A 57 -8.97 2.01 -9.78
N ILE A 58 -7.98 2.74 -9.27
CA ILE A 58 -7.62 4.09 -9.68
C ILE A 58 -6.36 3.96 -10.53
N SER A 59 -6.47 4.22 -11.82
CA SER A 59 -5.36 4.15 -12.76
C SER A 59 -4.88 5.58 -13.08
N ILE A 60 -3.59 5.83 -12.87
CA ILE A 60 -2.96 7.12 -13.11
C ILE A 60 -1.81 6.89 -14.09
N GLU A 61 -1.96 7.48 -15.27
CA GLU A 61 -1.07 7.29 -16.40
C GLU A 61 -0.40 8.60 -16.80
N ALA A 62 0.92 8.57 -16.92
CA ALA A 62 1.70 9.64 -17.53
C ALA A 62 3.10 9.13 -17.91
N PRO A 63 3.76 9.75 -18.94
CA PRO A 63 5.09 9.31 -19.36
C PRO A 63 6.13 9.33 -18.25
N HIS A 64 6.08 10.30 -17.34
CA HIS A 64 7.03 10.43 -16.23
C HIS A 64 6.80 9.39 -15.12
N TYR A 65 5.75 8.56 -15.21
CA TYR A 65 5.51 7.44 -14.30
C TYR A 65 5.98 6.10 -14.88
N GLU A 66 6.62 6.10 -16.04
CA GLU A 66 7.15 4.86 -16.64
C GLU A 66 8.12 4.13 -15.69
N ASN A 67 9.00 4.90 -15.05
CA ASN A 67 9.91 4.39 -14.06
C ASN A 67 9.52 4.89 -12.67
N PHE A 68 9.47 3.97 -11.73
CA PHE A 68 9.14 4.31 -10.35
C PHE A 68 10.19 5.22 -9.73
N THR A 69 9.74 6.33 -9.16
CA THR A 69 10.48 7.12 -8.18
C THR A 69 9.55 7.50 -7.04
N ALA A 70 10.03 7.42 -5.81
CA ALA A 70 9.22 7.80 -4.65
C ALA A 70 8.85 9.30 -4.69
N GLU A 71 9.73 10.13 -5.25
CA GLU A 71 9.52 11.57 -5.41
C GLU A 71 8.31 11.89 -6.30
N ASN A 72 8.09 11.11 -7.36
CA ASN A 72 6.98 11.31 -8.29
C ASN A 72 5.68 10.66 -7.79
N PHE A 73 5.76 9.52 -7.12
CA PHE A 73 4.59 8.77 -6.69
C PHE A 73 3.99 9.29 -5.37
N ALA A 74 4.82 9.69 -4.42
CA ALA A 74 4.34 10.10 -3.10
C ALA A 74 3.34 11.26 -3.13
N PRO A 75 3.53 12.36 -3.90
CA PRO A 75 2.56 13.45 -3.95
C PRO A 75 1.17 13.02 -4.42
N VAL A 76 1.11 12.08 -5.36
CA VAL A 76 -0.15 11.53 -5.89
C VAL A 76 -0.88 10.75 -4.79
N ILE A 77 -0.16 9.87 -4.09
CA ILE A 77 -0.71 9.07 -3.01
C ILE A 77 -1.16 9.93 -1.83
N VAL A 78 -0.37 10.94 -1.46
CA VAL A 78 -0.72 11.87 -0.38
C VAL A 78 -2.04 12.58 -0.67
N LYS A 79 -2.25 13.03 -1.91
CA LYS A 79 -3.50 13.66 -2.33
C LYS A 79 -4.69 12.69 -2.27
N LEU A 80 -4.51 11.45 -2.73
CA LEU A 80 -5.54 10.42 -2.64
C LEU A 80 -5.85 10.04 -1.20
N ALA A 81 -4.85 10.03 -0.33
CA ALA A 81 -4.95 9.60 1.06
C ALA A 81 -5.96 10.40 1.90
N GLU A 82 -6.35 11.59 1.44
CA GLU A 82 -7.40 12.40 2.10
C GLU A 82 -8.70 11.60 2.30
N ASN A 83 -9.02 10.70 1.37
CA ASN A 83 -10.24 9.91 1.35
C ASN A 83 -10.12 8.52 1.99
N TYR A 84 -8.97 8.18 2.55
CA TYR A 84 -8.68 6.85 3.06
C TYR A 84 -8.19 6.88 4.50
N SER A 85 -8.51 5.83 5.25
CA SER A 85 -8.01 5.66 6.62
C SER A 85 -6.66 4.95 6.67
N HIS A 86 -6.42 4.07 5.70
CA HIS A 86 -5.20 3.27 5.61
C HIS A 86 -4.58 3.38 4.24
N ILE A 87 -3.26 3.46 4.21
CA ILE A 87 -2.45 3.40 3.00
C ILE A 87 -1.53 2.20 3.13
N ILE A 88 -1.65 1.26 2.21
CA ILE A 88 -1.00 -0.06 2.31
C ILE A 88 -0.21 -0.36 1.04
N CYS A 89 0.98 -0.90 1.21
CA CYS A 89 1.76 -1.49 0.13
C CYS A 89 2.61 -2.65 0.65
N SER A 90 3.28 -3.36 -0.25
CA SER A 90 4.24 -4.42 0.09
C SER A 90 5.49 -3.87 0.79
N ALA A 91 6.07 -4.65 1.70
CA ALA A 91 7.29 -4.31 2.45
C ALA A 91 8.58 -4.73 1.75
N ASN A 92 8.62 -4.64 0.44
CA ASN A 92 9.83 -4.85 -0.37
C ASN A 92 10.54 -3.51 -0.63
N THR A 93 11.52 -3.52 -1.53
CA THR A 93 12.31 -2.32 -1.90
C THR A 93 11.41 -1.16 -2.34
N PHE A 94 10.36 -1.44 -3.11
CA PHE A 94 9.38 -0.43 -3.55
C PHE A 94 8.69 0.24 -2.36
N GLY A 95 8.06 -0.55 -1.49
CA GLY A 95 7.33 -0.01 -0.34
C GLY A 95 8.23 0.63 0.71
N LYS A 96 9.41 0.08 0.93
CA LYS A 96 10.40 0.65 1.85
C LYS A 96 10.94 2.01 1.38
N ASN A 97 10.95 2.26 0.09
CA ASN A 97 11.30 3.57 -0.48
C ASN A 97 10.12 4.55 -0.45
N LEU A 98 8.92 4.08 -0.81
CA LEU A 98 7.75 4.95 -1.01
C LEU A 98 7.03 5.31 0.29
N MET A 99 6.73 4.33 1.14
CA MET A 99 5.86 4.52 2.30
C MET A 99 6.40 5.51 3.35
N PRO A 100 7.69 5.50 3.70
CA PRO A 100 8.22 6.48 4.66
C PRO A 100 8.03 7.93 4.20
N ARG A 101 8.16 8.18 2.89
CA ARG A 101 7.93 9.49 2.30
C ARG A 101 6.46 9.90 2.39
N ILE A 102 5.54 8.98 2.10
CA ILE A 102 4.09 9.20 2.26
C ILE A 102 3.75 9.51 3.72
N ALA A 103 4.23 8.68 4.65
CA ALA A 103 3.97 8.85 6.08
C ALA A 103 4.48 10.20 6.60
N ALA A 104 5.68 10.62 6.17
CA ALA A 104 6.24 11.92 6.52
C ALA A 104 5.37 13.09 6.02
N HIS A 105 4.87 13.01 4.80
CA HIS A 105 3.97 14.05 4.25
C HIS A 105 2.60 14.08 4.93
N LEU A 106 2.14 12.96 5.45
CA LEU A 106 0.86 12.87 6.19
C LEU A 106 1.00 13.14 7.69
N ASP A 107 2.23 13.44 8.15
CA ASP A 107 2.57 13.62 9.56
C ASP A 107 2.05 12.46 10.43
N THR A 108 2.34 11.24 9.98
CA THR A 108 1.91 10.00 10.65
C THR A 108 3.06 9.01 10.78
N SER A 109 2.92 8.09 11.72
CA SER A 109 3.88 7.01 11.90
C SER A 109 3.66 5.91 10.87
N GLN A 110 4.74 5.27 10.42
CA GLN A 110 4.66 4.08 9.61
C GLN A 110 4.72 2.83 10.50
N VAL A 111 3.79 1.90 10.29
CA VAL A 111 3.89 0.53 10.83
C VAL A 111 4.43 -0.36 9.72
N SER A 112 5.71 -0.72 9.83
CA SER A 112 6.43 -1.40 8.75
C SER A 112 6.51 -2.91 8.95
N ASP A 113 6.49 -3.63 7.81
CA ASP A 113 6.83 -5.05 7.71
C ASP A 113 5.91 -5.95 8.55
N ILE A 114 4.60 -5.67 8.56
CA ILE A 114 3.65 -6.48 9.33
C ILE A 114 3.45 -7.86 8.69
N ILE A 115 3.17 -8.85 9.53
CA ILE A 115 2.87 -10.23 9.13
C ILE A 115 1.44 -10.64 9.45
N LYS A 116 0.73 -9.85 10.26
CA LYS A 116 -0.66 -10.13 10.63
C LYS A 116 -1.41 -8.85 10.98
N VAL A 117 -2.64 -8.77 10.52
CA VAL A 117 -3.63 -7.79 10.95
C VAL A 117 -4.40 -8.39 12.13
N ILE A 118 -4.34 -7.76 13.30
CA ILE A 118 -5.10 -8.18 14.49
C ILE A 118 -6.44 -7.43 14.53
N SER A 119 -6.37 -6.13 14.27
CA SER A 119 -7.53 -5.24 14.14
C SER A 119 -7.14 -4.08 13.22
N PRO A 120 -8.07 -3.19 12.83
CA PRO A 120 -7.73 -2.07 11.94
C PRO A 120 -6.64 -1.12 12.45
N ASP A 121 -6.36 -1.12 13.74
CA ASP A 121 -5.34 -0.27 14.35
C ASP A 121 -4.17 -1.05 14.99
N THR A 122 -4.23 -2.38 14.97
CA THR A 122 -3.29 -3.24 15.69
C THR A 122 -2.72 -4.33 14.79
N PHE A 123 -1.41 -4.44 14.78
CA PHE A 123 -0.66 -5.27 13.84
C PHE A 123 0.44 -6.05 14.54
N LEU A 124 0.78 -7.22 14.01
CA LEU A 124 1.93 -8.01 14.44
C LEU A 124 3.07 -7.83 13.44
N ARG A 125 4.26 -7.51 13.93
CA ARG A 125 5.46 -7.36 13.11
C ARG A 125 6.67 -8.03 13.74
N PRO A 126 7.59 -8.60 12.92
CA PRO A 126 8.85 -9.09 13.42
C PRO A 126 9.79 -7.93 13.77
N ILE A 127 10.56 -8.11 14.83
CA ILE A 127 11.63 -7.21 15.26
C ILE A 127 12.89 -8.04 15.55
N TYR A 128 14.03 -7.36 15.71
CA TYR A 128 15.31 -8.04 15.93
C TYR A 128 15.59 -9.12 14.86
N ALA A 129 15.47 -8.75 13.59
CA ALA A 129 15.66 -9.65 12.44
C ALA A 129 14.82 -10.93 12.49
N GLY A 130 13.60 -10.85 13.05
CA GLY A 130 12.67 -11.96 13.15
C GLY A 130 12.82 -12.81 14.41
N ASN A 131 13.73 -12.47 15.32
CA ASN A 131 13.91 -13.20 16.58
C ASN A 131 12.83 -12.92 17.63
N ALA A 132 12.08 -11.83 17.44
CA ALA A 132 10.96 -11.48 18.31
C ALA A 132 9.81 -10.90 17.45
N PHE A 133 8.61 -10.92 18.02
CA PHE A 133 7.42 -10.33 17.42
C PHE A 133 6.85 -9.26 18.34
N ALA A 134 6.50 -8.11 17.75
CA ALA A 134 5.85 -7.03 18.45
C ALA A 134 4.41 -6.87 17.98
N THR A 135 3.48 -6.76 18.92
CA THR A 135 2.12 -6.29 18.66
C THR A 135 2.11 -4.78 18.80
N VAL A 136 1.85 -4.07 17.71
CA VAL A 136 1.91 -2.62 17.62
C VAL A 136 0.51 -2.08 17.38
N LYS A 137 0.09 -1.11 18.19
CA LYS A 137 -1.12 -0.32 17.99
C LYS A 137 -0.75 1.10 17.58
N THR A 138 -1.39 1.61 16.52
CA THR A 138 -1.27 3.01 16.11
C THR A 138 -2.55 3.77 16.40
N ASN A 139 -2.40 4.96 16.99
CA ASN A 139 -3.51 5.87 17.27
C ASN A 139 -3.66 6.95 16.19
N ASP A 140 -2.81 6.94 15.17
CA ASP A 140 -2.86 7.91 14.09
C ASP A 140 -4.17 7.82 13.32
N VAL A 141 -4.69 8.96 12.88
CA VAL A 141 -5.93 9.04 12.07
C VAL A 141 -5.72 8.37 10.71
N LYS A 142 -4.59 8.65 10.08
CA LYS A 142 -4.15 7.96 8.85
C LYS A 142 -3.11 6.92 9.22
N LYS A 143 -3.24 5.73 8.72
CA LYS A 143 -2.35 4.61 9.04
C LYS A 143 -1.59 4.16 7.80
N CYS A 144 -0.28 4.33 7.84
CA CYS A 144 0.64 3.90 6.78
C CYS A 144 1.25 2.55 7.16
N VAL A 145 0.97 1.51 6.38
CA VAL A 145 1.35 0.13 6.72
C VAL A 145 2.02 -0.55 5.55
N THR A 146 3.14 -1.22 5.80
CA THR A 146 3.76 -2.11 4.80
C THR A 146 3.64 -3.56 5.22
N ILE A 147 3.36 -4.44 4.25
CA ILE A 147 3.03 -5.85 4.44
C ILE A 147 4.17 -6.73 3.96
N ARG A 148 4.62 -7.63 4.80
CA ARG A 148 5.63 -8.63 4.47
C ARG A 148 5.11 -9.74 3.58
#